data_cab118be9e12c68c73903cc343743462
#
_entry.id   cab118be9e12c68c73903cc343743462
#
_cell.length_a   1.000
_cell.length_b   1.000
_cell.length_c   1.000
_cell.angle_alpha   90.00
_cell.angle_beta   90.00
_cell.angle_gamma   90.00
#
_symmetry.space_group_name_H-M   'P 1'
#
loop_
_entity.id
_entity.type
_entity.pdbx_description
1 polymer ?
#
loop_
_entity_poly.entity_id
_entity_poly.type
_entity_poly.pdbx_seq_one_letter_code
_entity_poly.pdbx_strand_id
1 'polypeptide(L)'
;MTEKLYLTSPMPPSVNHYTSVRTIIKNGKPLSMVYETKEAKDYKKAFKKIIEDEVKKQNWTREVNDTQHFYIDAVFYFDRIDKDCANYEKCLDDTITETQLIWIDDNVALFRPQRIYYDKYNPRIELTIYPVEYVGIFDSDVQKRMFETNCKTCKRYARNCSILKKAIEGRIQPEIHGCVCEKYSEIKN
;
A
#
# COMPACT_ATOMS: atom_id res chain seq x y z
N MET A 1 -14.18 12.38 -9.14
CA MET A 1 -13.17 11.36 -8.81
C MET A 1 -13.72 10.49 -7.70
N THR A 2 -13.70 9.19 -7.85
CA THR A 2 -14.13 8.26 -6.81
C THR A 2 -13.11 8.28 -5.67
N GLU A 3 -13.55 8.57 -4.45
CA GLU A 3 -12.63 8.60 -3.29
C GLU A 3 -12.23 7.20 -2.83
N LYS A 4 -13.08 6.20 -3.09
CA LYS A 4 -12.91 4.81 -2.70
C LYS A 4 -13.02 3.89 -3.90
N LEU A 5 -12.15 2.89 -3.98
CA LEU A 5 -12.19 1.81 -4.95
C LEU A 5 -12.69 0.54 -4.25
N TYR A 6 -13.70 -0.09 -4.80
CA TYR A 6 -14.27 -1.34 -4.31
C TYR A 6 -13.87 -2.49 -5.21
N LEU A 7 -13.28 -3.53 -4.63
CA LEU A 7 -12.86 -4.72 -5.35
C LEU A 7 -13.42 -5.97 -4.67
N THR A 8 -13.72 -6.99 -5.46
CA THR A 8 -14.01 -8.32 -4.95
C THR A 8 -12.97 -9.28 -5.49
N SER A 9 -12.08 -9.75 -4.62
CA SER A 9 -11.05 -10.72 -4.94
C SER A 9 -11.58 -12.14 -4.74
N PRO A 10 -11.35 -13.09 -5.66
CA PRO A 10 -11.43 -14.51 -5.31
C PRO A 10 -10.44 -14.79 -4.17
N MET A 11 -10.58 -15.94 -3.49
CA MET A 11 -9.62 -16.30 -2.43
C MET A 11 -8.24 -16.53 -3.04
N PRO A 12 -7.21 -15.75 -2.62
CA PRO A 12 -5.84 -16.03 -3.02
C PRO A 12 -5.31 -17.32 -2.41
N PRO A 13 -4.26 -17.94 -2.97
CA PRO A 13 -3.55 -19.00 -2.28
C PRO A 13 -2.95 -18.46 -0.97
N SER A 14 -2.97 -19.27 0.08
CA SER A 14 -2.32 -18.92 1.34
C SER A 14 -0.79 -18.78 1.16
N VAL A 15 -0.11 -18.11 2.09
CA VAL A 15 1.36 -17.95 2.09
C VAL A 15 2.08 -19.29 1.92
N ASN A 16 1.54 -20.39 2.45
CA ASN A 16 2.12 -21.72 2.32
C ASN A 16 1.94 -22.33 0.91
N HIS A 17 1.01 -21.83 0.13
CA HIS A 17 0.70 -22.28 -1.23
C HIS A 17 1.06 -21.23 -2.29
N TYR A 18 1.47 -20.03 -1.88
CA TYR A 18 1.83 -18.95 -2.77
C TYR A 18 3.11 -19.26 -3.53
N THR A 19 4.14 -19.68 -2.82
CA THR A 19 5.44 -20.04 -3.39
C THR A 19 5.82 -21.49 -3.08
N SER A 20 6.72 -22.03 -3.89
CA SER A 20 7.32 -23.35 -3.66
C SER A 20 8.81 -23.33 -3.97
N VAL A 21 9.53 -24.32 -3.51
CA VAL A 21 10.99 -24.43 -3.68
C VAL A 21 11.30 -25.64 -4.57
N ARG A 22 12.17 -25.44 -5.54
CA ARG A 22 12.76 -26.54 -6.32
C ARG A 22 14.27 -26.44 -6.33
N THR A 23 14.94 -27.58 -6.33
CA THR A 23 16.40 -27.63 -6.53
C THR A 23 16.68 -27.78 -8.03
N ILE A 24 17.53 -26.89 -8.55
CA ILE A 24 18.08 -26.97 -9.90
C ILE A 24 19.58 -27.17 -9.82
N ILE A 25 20.18 -27.79 -10.84
CA ILE A 25 21.64 -27.89 -10.96
C ILE A 25 22.13 -26.77 -11.87
N LYS A 26 22.97 -25.87 -11.33
CA LYS A 26 23.61 -24.79 -12.08
C LYS A 26 25.12 -24.93 -11.92
N ASN A 27 25.84 -25.06 -13.03
CA ASN A 27 27.29 -25.28 -13.05
C ASN A 27 27.75 -26.46 -12.16
N GLY A 28 27.00 -27.59 -12.21
CA GLY A 28 27.30 -28.79 -11.42
C GLY A 28 27.01 -28.70 -9.93
N LYS A 29 26.45 -27.59 -9.44
CA LYS A 29 26.09 -27.37 -8.02
C LYS A 29 24.58 -27.28 -7.84
N PRO A 30 24.02 -27.91 -6.77
CA PRO A 30 22.61 -27.73 -6.43
C PRO A 30 22.32 -26.29 -5.99
N LEU A 31 21.27 -25.71 -6.54
CA LEU A 31 20.77 -24.37 -6.20
C LEU A 31 19.29 -24.45 -5.91
N SER A 32 18.87 -24.03 -4.72
CA SER A 32 17.46 -23.90 -4.38
C SER A 32 16.89 -22.64 -4.99
N MET A 33 15.78 -22.77 -5.71
CA MET A 33 15.07 -21.66 -6.36
C MET A 33 13.64 -21.62 -5.85
N VAL A 34 13.22 -20.45 -5.33
CA VAL A 34 11.83 -20.16 -4.99
C VAL A 34 11.09 -19.76 -6.28
N TYR A 35 9.88 -20.21 -6.44
CA TYR A 35 9.02 -19.88 -7.57
C TYR A 35 7.55 -19.80 -7.15
N GLU A 36 6.77 -19.00 -7.86
CA GLU A 36 5.31 -18.93 -7.67
C GLU A 36 4.65 -20.20 -8.18
N THR A 37 3.71 -20.72 -7.39
CA THR A 37 2.92 -21.90 -7.76
C THR A 37 2.01 -21.60 -8.95
N LYS A 38 1.48 -22.67 -9.57
CA LYS A 38 0.49 -22.54 -10.63
C LYS A 38 -0.79 -21.85 -10.10
N GLU A 39 -1.23 -22.25 -8.90
CA GLU A 39 -2.39 -21.65 -8.23
C GLU A 39 -2.24 -20.15 -8.06
N ALA A 40 -1.07 -19.69 -7.61
CA ALA A 40 -0.77 -18.26 -7.47
C ALA A 40 -0.82 -17.52 -8.82
N LYS A 41 -0.25 -18.08 -9.86
CA LYS A 41 -0.26 -17.48 -11.20
C LYS A 41 -1.68 -17.40 -11.77
N ASP A 42 -2.48 -18.44 -11.60
CA ASP A 42 -3.86 -18.47 -12.07
C ASP A 42 -4.72 -17.43 -11.31
N TYR A 43 -4.55 -17.35 -9.99
CA TYR A 43 -5.18 -16.33 -9.15
C TYR A 43 -4.79 -14.91 -9.61
N LYS A 44 -3.49 -14.62 -9.71
CA LYS A 44 -2.99 -13.30 -10.13
C LYS A 44 -3.57 -12.89 -11.48
N LYS A 45 -3.59 -13.79 -12.45
CA LYS A 45 -4.17 -13.53 -13.77
C LYS A 45 -5.66 -13.15 -13.68
N ALA A 46 -6.43 -13.88 -12.89
CA ALA A 46 -7.86 -13.62 -12.73
C ALA A 46 -8.11 -12.30 -11.98
N PHE A 47 -7.42 -12.07 -10.88
CA PHE A 47 -7.66 -10.89 -10.05
C PHE A 47 -7.15 -9.59 -10.71
N LYS A 48 -6.02 -9.61 -11.43
CA LYS A 48 -5.58 -8.44 -12.22
C LYS A 48 -6.64 -7.96 -13.19
N LYS A 49 -7.29 -8.89 -13.89
CA LYS A 49 -8.37 -8.53 -14.81
C LYS A 49 -9.54 -7.86 -14.09
N ILE A 50 -9.93 -8.37 -12.91
CA ILE A 50 -10.98 -7.75 -12.09
C ILE A 50 -10.57 -6.33 -11.69
N ILE A 51 -9.32 -6.13 -11.25
CA ILE A 51 -8.81 -4.80 -10.87
C ILE A 51 -8.87 -3.84 -12.06
N GLU A 52 -8.39 -4.25 -13.24
CA GLU A 52 -8.42 -3.43 -14.46
C GLU A 52 -9.84 -3.02 -14.86
N ASP A 53 -10.80 -3.95 -14.78
CA ASP A 53 -12.18 -3.71 -15.12
C ASP A 53 -12.86 -2.77 -14.09
N GLU A 54 -12.65 -2.99 -12.79
CA GLU A 54 -13.24 -2.18 -11.72
C GLU A 54 -12.62 -0.78 -11.64
N VAL A 55 -11.33 -0.62 -11.86
CA VAL A 55 -10.65 0.69 -11.96
C VAL A 55 -11.30 1.55 -13.04
N LYS A 56 -11.58 0.98 -14.22
CA LYS A 56 -12.25 1.67 -15.32
C LYS A 56 -13.72 1.96 -15.00
N LYS A 57 -14.45 0.96 -14.53
CA LYS A 57 -15.90 1.06 -14.23
C LYS A 57 -16.19 2.08 -13.14
N GLN A 58 -15.33 2.17 -12.11
CA GLN A 58 -15.51 3.10 -11.00
C GLN A 58 -14.84 4.46 -11.25
N ASN A 59 -14.24 4.67 -12.42
CA ASN A 59 -13.53 5.91 -12.76
C ASN A 59 -12.44 6.27 -11.73
N TRP A 60 -11.67 5.27 -11.30
CA TRP A 60 -10.52 5.48 -10.43
C TRP A 60 -9.38 6.13 -11.23
N THR A 61 -9.17 7.44 -11.03
CA THR A 61 -8.23 8.25 -11.83
C THR A 61 -7.20 8.93 -10.96
N ARG A 62 -6.73 8.28 -9.90
CA ARG A 62 -5.70 8.83 -9.05
C ARG A 62 -4.34 8.74 -9.72
N GLU A 63 -3.52 9.77 -9.49
CA GLU A 63 -2.11 9.72 -9.87
C GLU A 63 -1.39 8.67 -9.00
N VAL A 64 -0.72 7.74 -9.68
CA VAL A 64 0.08 6.70 -9.01
C VAL A 64 1.44 7.29 -8.65
N ASN A 65 1.76 7.30 -7.36
CA ASN A 65 3.04 7.78 -6.83
C ASN A 65 3.53 6.88 -5.70
N ASP A 66 4.72 7.14 -5.20
CA ASP A 66 5.41 6.34 -4.17
C ASP A 66 5.24 6.89 -2.74
N THR A 67 4.49 7.96 -2.56
CA THR A 67 4.35 8.66 -1.27
C THR A 67 2.94 8.65 -0.70
N GLN A 68 1.91 8.43 -1.53
CA GLN A 68 0.54 8.33 -1.07
C GLN A 68 0.28 6.97 -0.46
N HIS A 69 0.01 6.92 0.83
CA HIS A 69 -0.42 5.70 1.51
C HIS A 69 -1.92 5.45 1.31
N PHE A 70 -2.31 4.17 1.35
CA PHE A 70 -3.69 3.73 1.20
C PHE A 70 -4.10 2.79 2.32
N TYR A 71 -5.32 2.94 2.80
CA TYR A 71 -5.99 1.90 3.59
C TYR A 71 -6.61 0.86 2.65
N ILE A 72 -6.46 -0.41 3.02
CA ILE A 72 -7.14 -1.55 2.40
C ILE A 72 -8.01 -2.19 3.48
N ASP A 73 -9.26 -1.76 3.56
CA ASP A 73 -10.23 -2.41 4.44
C ASP A 73 -10.71 -3.71 3.80
N ALA A 74 -10.49 -4.84 4.46
CA ALA A 74 -10.78 -6.17 3.93
C ALA A 74 -11.84 -6.89 4.76
N VAL A 75 -12.88 -7.36 4.10
CA VAL A 75 -13.90 -8.26 4.66
C VAL A 75 -13.73 -9.64 4.05
N PHE A 76 -13.46 -10.64 4.88
CA PHE A 76 -13.20 -12.00 4.46
C PHE A 76 -14.47 -12.85 4.52
N TYR A 77 -14.69 -13.66 3.49
CA TYR A 77 -15.70 -14.70 3.43
C TYR A 77 -15.01 -16.03 3.20
N PHE A 78 -14.70 -16.75 4.27
CA PHE A 78 -14.03 -18.04 4.21
C PHE A 78 -15.01 -19.19 3.98
N ASP A 79 -14.53 -20.25 3.33
CA ASP A 79 -15.29 -21.48 3.16
C ASP A 79 -15.40 -22.31 4.44
N ARG A 80 -14.53 -22.06 5.44
CA ARG A 80 -14.46 -22.78 6.73
C ARG A 80 -13.82 -21.92 7.83
N ILE A 81 -14.01 -22.33 9.09
CA ILE A 81 -13.72 -21.49 10.28
C ILE A 81 -12.25 -21.50 10.74
N ASP A 82 -11.40 -22.34 10.19
CA ASP A 82 -10.01 -22.54 10.62
C ASP A 82 -8.99 -21.71 9.79
N LYS A 83 -9.44 -20.68 9.07
CA LYS A 83 -8.60 -19.85 8.23
C LYS A 83 -8.23 -18.53 8.91
N ASP A 84 -6.99 -18.09 8.69
CA ASP A 84 -6.41 -16.87 9.23
C ASP A 84 -6.21 -15.82 8.11
N CYS A 85 -6.70 -14.61 8.32
CA CYS A 85 -6.60 -13.50 7.36
C CYS A 85 -5.16 -13.21 6.91
N ALA A 86 -4.20 -13.23 7.84
CA ALA A 86 -2.80 -12.92 7.56
C ALA A 86 -2.15 -13.85 6.52
N ASN A 87 -2.70 -15.07 6.36
CA ASN A 87 -2.18 -16.01 5.38
C ASN A 87 -2.50 -15.65 3.91
N TYR A 88 -3.35 -14.65 3.67
CA TYR A 88 -3.84 -14.31 2.33
C TYR A 88 -3.39 -12.93 1.83
N GLU A 89 -2.91 -12.08 2.73
CA GLU A 89 -2.51 -10.70 2.46
C GLU A 89 -1.41 -10.63 1.39
N LYS A 90 -0.30 -11.33 1.57
CA LYS A 90 0.88 -11.22 0.70
C LYS A 90 0.59 -11.43 -0.79
N CYS A 91 -0.13 -12.49 -1.13
CA CYS A 91 -0.45 -12.78 -2.54
C CYS A 91 -1.43 -11.75 -3.12
N LEU A 92 -2.33 -11.23 -2.30
CA LEU A 92 -3.31 -10.22 -2.67
C LEU A 92 -2.61 -8.88 -2.97
N ASP A 93 -1.78 -8.40 -2.07
CA ASP A 93 -1.07 -7.11 -2.20
C ASP A 93 -0.06 -7.13 -3.35
N ASP A 94 0.71 -8.21 -3.52
CA ASP A 94 1.58 -8.41 -4.67
C ASP A 94 0.79 -8.34 -5.98
N THR A 95 -0.42 -8.91 -6.01
CA THR A 95 -1.26 -8.89 -7.22
C THR A 95 -1.74 -7.48 -7.57
N ILE A 96 -2.15 -6.70 -6.57
CA ILE A 96 -2.56 -5.30 -6.76
C ILE A 96 -1.36 -4.47 -7.25
N THR A 97 -0.22 -4.62 -6.60
CA THR A 97 1.03 -3.94 -6.94
C THR A 97 1.46 -4.22 -8.39
N GLU A 98 1.37 -5.46 -8.84
CA GLU A 98 1.73 -5.83 -10.21
C GLU A 98 0.85 -5.18 -11.29
N THR A 99 -0.32 -4.64 -10.96
CA THR A 99 -1.15 -3.88 -11.90
C THR A 99 -0.63 -2.46 -12.15
N GLN A 100 0.12 -1.88 -11.19
CA GLN A 100 0.57 -0.48 -11.22
C GLN A 100 -0.56 0.55 -11.43
N LEU A 101 -1.79 0.18 -11.11
CA LEU A 101 -2.97 1.04 -11.29
C LEU A 101 -3.37 1.80 -10.03
N ILE A 102 -2.92 1.36 -8.86
CA ILE A 102 -3.32 1.91 -7.55
C ILE A 102 -2.11 2.52 -6.85
N TRP A 103 -0.99 1.79 -6.77
CA TRP A 103 0.29 2.22 -6.23
C TRP A 103 1.46 1.59 -7.00
N ILE A 104 2.67 2.06 -6.74
CA ILE A 104 3.90 1.54 -7.35
C ILE A 104 4.45 0.34 -6.57
N ASP A 105 4.37 0.40 -5.24
CA ASP A 105 4.94 -0.59 -4.32
C ASP A 105 4.02 -0.78 -3.12
N ASP A 106 3.87 -2.01 -2.60
CA ASP A 106 2.99 -2.35 -1.47
C ASP A 106 3.43 -1.76 -0.12
N ASN A 107 4.62 -1.14 -0.05
CA ASN A 107 5.08 -0.43 1.14
C ASN A 107 4.18 0.76 1.54
N VAL A 108 3.32 1.23 0.64
CA VAL A 108 2.32 2.28 0.92
C VAL A 108 0.94 1.72 1.26
N ALA A 109 0.76 0.41 1.24
CA ALA A 109 -0.49 -0.28 1.52
C ALA A 109 -0.62 -0.59 3.02
N LEU A 110 -1.73 -0.18 3.62
CA LEU A 110 -2.05 -0.42 5.03
C LEU A 110 -3.24 -1.38 5.11
N PHE A 111 -2.94 -2.67 5.10
CA PHE A 111 -3.95 -3.72 5.12
C PHE A 111 -4.63 -3.83 6.48
N ARG A 112 -5.96 -3.83 6.49
CA ARG A 112 -6.79 -3.81 7.70
C ARG A 112 -7.94 -4.81 7.61
N PRO A 113 -7.82 -6.02 8.16
CA PRO A 113 -8.95 -6.94 8.29
C PRO A 113 -10.04 -6.32 9.16
N GLN A 114 -11.24 -6.15 8.61
CA GLN A 114 -12.37 -5.54 9.29
C GLN A 114 -13.33 -6.57 9.87
N ARG A 115 -13.59 -7.63 9.12
CA ARG A 115 -14.56 -8.65 9.51
C ARG A 115 -14.32 -9.97 8.80
N ILE A 116 -14.76 -11.06 9.47
CA ILE A 116 -14.74 -12.41 8.93
C ILE A 116 -16.18 -12.94 8.90
N TYR A 117 -16.56 -13.47 7.75
CA TYR A 117 -17.76 -14.26 7.53
C TYR A 117 -17.37 -15.63 7.01
N TYR A 118 -18.33 -16.55 7.02
CA TYR A 118 -18.16 -17.90 6.47
C TYR A 118 -19.20 -18.11 5.36
N ASP A 119 -18.69 -18.30 4.14
CA ASP A 119 -19.48 -18.58 2.95
C ASP A 119 -18.86 -19.73 2.19
N LYS A 120 -19.36 -20.93 2.45
CA LYS A 120 -18.83 -22.17 1.87
C LYS A 120 -18.90 -22.19 0.34
N TYR A 121 -19.88 -21.52 -0.23
CA TYR A 121 -20.18 -21.61 -1.65
C TYR A 121 -19.58 -20.50 -2.49
N ASN A 122 -19.25 -19.37 -1.86
CA ASN A 122 -18.65 -18.24 -2.54
C ASN A 122 -17.58 -17.54 -1.68
N PRO A 123 -16.47 -18.27 -1.39
CA PRO A 123 -15.37 -17.69 -0.63
C PRO A 123 -14.68 -16.56 -1.42
N ARG A 124 -14.49 -15.41 -0.77
CA ARG A 124 -13.97 -14.20 -1.40
C ARG A 124 -13.43 -13.23 -0.37
N ILE A 125 -12.78 -12.16 -0.84
CA ILE A 125 -12.40 -11.00 -0.03
C ILE A 125 -12.98 -9.75 -0.69
N GLU A 126 -13.78 -8.99 0.05
CA GLU A 126 -14.27 -7.69 -0.37
C GLU A 126 -13.34 -6.61 0.17
N LEU A 127 -12.83 -5.76 -0.72
CA LEU A 127 -11.84 -4.74 -0.42
C LEU A 127 -12.42 -3.35 -0.66
N THR A 128 -12.11 -2.44 0.26
CA THR A 128 -12.31 -1.00 0.06
C THR A 128 -10.96 -0.32 0.17
N ILE A 129 -10.47 0.27 -0.94
CA ILE A 129 -9.18 0.93 -1.02
C ILE A 129 -9.40 2.44 -1.12
N TYR A 130 -8.72 3.21 -0.26
CA TYR A 130 -8.81 4.66 -0.26
C TYR A 130 -7.55 5.30 0.34
N PRO A 131 -7.19 6.53 -0.08
CA PRO A 131 -6.01 7.20 0.43
C PRO A 131 -6.17 7.55 1.90
N VAL A 132 -5.06 7.54 2.61
CA VAL A 132 -4.99 8.09 3.97
C VAL A 132 -5.07 9.61 3.93
N GLU A 133 -5.52 10.23 5.02
CA GLU A 133 -5.62 11.69 5.12
C GLU A 133 -4.30 12.35 5.53
N TYR A 134 -3.42 11.62 6.22
CA TYR A 134 -2.13 12.13 6.66
C TYR A 134 -1.11 12.19 5.51
N VAL A 135 -0.13 13.08 5.63
CA VAL A 135 0.98 13.22 4.68
C VAL A 135 2.31 13.20 5.43
N GLY A 136 3.06 12.13 5.28
CA GLY A 136 4.30 11.96 6.02
C GLY A 136 4.04 11.93 7.53
N ILE A 137 4.63 12.87 8.29
CA ILE A 137 4.41 13.00 9.73
C ILE A 137 3.24 13.95 10.10
N PHE A 138 2.59 14.55 9.11
CA PHE A 138 1.49 15.50 9.32
C PHE A 138 0.14 14.80 9.28
N ASP A 139 -0.75 15.09 10.23
CA ASP A 139 -2.07 14.46 10.34
C ASP A 139 -3.00 14.77 9.14
N SER A 140 -2.70 15.83 8.37
CA SER A 140 -3.47 16.23 7.21
C SER A 140 -2.63 17.06 6.22
N ASP A 141 -3.11 17.16 4.97
CA ASP A 141 -2.51 18.03 3.97
C ASP A 141 -2.58 19.52 4.39
N VAL A 142 -3.56 19.91 5.20
CA VAL A 142 -3.65 21.26 5.77
C VAL A 142 -2.48 21.53 6.70
N GLN A 143 -2.17 20.64 7.63
CA GLN A 143 -1.01 20.78 8.51
C GLN A 143 0.30 20.82 7.73
N LYS A 144 0.46 19.96 6.73
CA LYS A 144 1.62 19.97 5.83
C LYS A 144 1.77 21.33 5.16
N ARG A 145 0.69 21.87 4.58
CA ARG A 145 0.73 23.20 3.89
C ARG A 145 1.06 24.34 4.83
N MET A 146 0.53 24.32 6.05
CA MET A 146 0.87 25.33 7.07
C MET A 146 2.36 25.28 7.41
N PHE A 147 2.90 24.10 7.66
CA PHE A 147 4.31 23.90 7.93
C PHE A 147 5.19 24.33 6.73
N GLU A 148 4.81 23.96 5.53
CA GLU A 148 5.50 24.35 4.29
C GLU A 148 5.52 25.88 4.08
N THR A 149 4.40 26.55 4.36
CA THR A 149 4.31 28.03 4.27
C THR A 149 5.29 28.68 5.24
N ASN A 150 5.38 28.19 6.47
CA ASN A 150 6.36 28.65 7.45
C ASN A 150 7.81 28.37 6.96
N CYS A 151 8.05 27.20 6.37
CA CYS A 151 9.37 26.90 5.79
C CYS A 151 9.79 27.90 4.70
N LYS A 152 8.86 28.33 3.84
CA LYS A 152 9.15 29.30 2.75
C LYS A 152 9.66 30.64 3.25
N THR A 153 9.31 31.04 4.49
CA THR A 153 9.81 32.27 5.13
C THR A 153 11.10 32.06 5.93
N CYS A 154 11.63 30.84 5.96
CA CYS A 154 12.81 30.49 6.72
C CYS A 154 14.10 30.70 5.91
N LYS A 155 15.13 31.30 6.54
CA LYS A 155 16.47 31.50 5.93
C LYS A 155 17.11 30.22 5.41
N ARG A 156 16.73 29.05 5.95
CA ARG A 156 17.27 27.73 5.59
C ARG A 156 16.55 27.07 4.43
N TYR A 157 15.38 27.61 4.02
CA TYR A 157 14.57 27.03 2.94
C TYR A 157 15.36 26.96 1.63
N ALA A 158 15.23 25.83 0.94
CA ALA A 158 15.92 25.53 -0.33
C ALA A 158 17.45 25.70 -0.32
N ARG A 159 18.08 25.70 0.88
CA ARG A 159 19.54 25.76 1.04
C ARG A 159 20.04 24.41 1.58
N ASN A 160 20.44 24.33 2.84
CA ASN A 160 20.99 23.11 3.47
C ASN A 160 20.01 22.46 4.46
N CYS A 161 18.69 22.70 4.32
CA CYS A 161 17.68 22.15 5.19
C CYS A 161 16.89 21.06 4.49
N SER A 162 16.90 19.85 5.04
CA SER A 162 16.15 18.70 4.55
C SER A 162 14.95 18.30 5.44
N ILE A 163 14.64 19.10 6.48
CA ILE A 163 13.62 18.76 7.49
C ILE A 163 12.25 18.58 6.83
N LEU A 164 11.81 19.57 6.02
CA LEU A 164 10.51 19.48 5.34
C LEU A 164 10.42 18.23 4.43
N LYS A 165 11.45 18.00 3.62
CA LYS A 165 11.50 16.85 2.73
C LYS A 165 11.37 15.53 3.52
N LYS A 166 12.17 15.36 4.56
CA LYS A 166 12.13 14.17 5.42
C LYS A 166 10.79 14.01 6.13
N ALA A 167 10.19 15.11 6.58
CA ALA A 167 8.88 15.10 7.22
C ALA A 167 7.78 14.64 6.26
N ILE A 168 7.81 15.08 5.00
CA ILE A 168 6.87 14.62 3.95
C ILE A 168 7.09 13.14 3.62
N GLU A 169 8.34 12.64 3.69
CA GLU A 169 8.67 11.22 3.54
C GLU A 169 8.28 10.35 4.77
N GLY A 170 7.61 10.92 5.79
CA GLY A 170 7.21 10.21 7.00
C GLY A 170 8.33 9.97 8.02
N ARG A 171 9.51 10.53 7.80
CA ARG A 171 10.63 10.41 8.75
C ARG A 171 10.43 11.36 9.91
N ILE A 172 10.32 10.82 11.12
CA ILE A 172 10.21 11.61 12.34
C ILE A 172 11.38 12.59 12.45
N GLN A 173 11.07 13.85 12.66
CA GLN A 173 12.04 14.92 12.82
C GLN A 173 11.97 15.47 14.25
N PRO A 174 13.02 15.30 15.07
CA PRO A 174 13.01 15.77 16.47
C PRO A 174 12.86 17.28 16.58
N GLU A 175 13.15 18.02 15.52
CA GLU A 175 13.01 19.46 15.50
C GLU A 175 11.59 19.96 15.17
N ILE A 176 10.66 19.06 14.94
CA ILE A 176 9.25 19.40 14.64
C ILE A 176 8.38 19.03 15.84
N HIS A 177 7.75 20.03 16.43
CA HIS A 177 6.76 19.89 17.49
C HIS A 177 5.43 20.50 17.04
N GLY A 178 4.42 19.62 16.83
CA GLY A 178 3.20 20.03 16.14
C GLY A 178 3.49 20.52 14.72
N CYS A 179 3.07 21.74 14.41
CA CYS A 179 3.35 22.37 13.11
C CYS A 179 4.49 23.41 13.18
N VAL A 180 5.37 23.34 14.19
CA VAL A 180 6.44 24.33 14.42
C VAL A 180 7.80 23.63 14.30
N CYS A 181 8.73 24.29 13.59
CA CYS A 181 10.12 23.86 13.49
C CYS A 181 11.00 24.67 14.44
N GLU A 182 11.68 24.03 15.40
CA GLU A 182 12.61 24.71 16.33
C GLU A 182 13.80 25.38 15.63
N LYS A 183 14.18 24.90 14.45
CA LYS A 183 15.25 25.50 13.64
C LYS A 183 14.78 26.60 12.72
N TYR A 184 13.52 27.04 12.87
CA TYR A 184 13.01 28.17 12.08
C TYR A 184 13.82 29.43 12.36
N SER A 185 14.16 30.15 11.31
CA SER A 185 14.85 31.43 11.37
C SER A 185 14.32 32.36 10.28
N GLU A 186 13.60 33.38 10.67
CA GLU A 186 12.94 34.28 9.75
C GLU A 186 13.92 35.03 8.85
N ILE A 187 13.57 35.23 7.59
CA ILE A 187 14.29 36.10 6.68
C ILE A 187 14.01 37.55 7.14
N LYS A 188 15.01 38.21 7.71
CA LYS A 188 14.91 39.67 7.98
C LYS A 188 15.11 40.38 6.65
N ASN A 189 14.10 41.11 6.22
CA ASN A 189 14.19 42.08 5.11
C ASN A 189 15.16 43.19 5.47
#